data_47d1d53277c99b9f73f030b1f07254ff
#
_entry.id   47d1d53277c99b9f73f030b1f07254ff
#
_cell.length_a   1.000
_cell.length_b   1.000
_cell.length_c   1.000
_cell.angle_alpha   90.00
_cell.angle_beta   90.00
_cell.angle_gamma   90.00
#
_symmetry.space_group_name_H-M   'P 1'
#
loop_
_entity.id
_entity.type
_entity.pdbx_description
1 polymer ?
#
loop_
_entity_poly.entity_id
_entity_poly.type
_entity_poly.pdbx_seq_one_letter_code
_entity_poly.pdbx_strand_id
1 'polypeptide(L)'
;MAYEASEIMFAAALLCKPKAADYADVDSLKEFMIKAKTEILKNPRKVQFGNKGIEQGFVSLMDENKTDKLADMAGGISAAKAVRRYMGIGDQKEVTSYMTGNIWPREVQKFKVSAFGFEDYNSADVMVTADKKTYYGISLKKKRKS
;
A
#
# COMPACT_ATOMS: atom_id res chain seq x y z
N MET A 1 13.08 1.08 -9.17
CA MET A 1 11.81 0.51 -9.62
C MET A 1 10.66 1.31 -9.07
N ALA A 2 9.71 1.64 -9.93
CA ALA A 2 8.55 2.41 -9.51
C ALA A 2 7.51 1.50 -8.83
N TYR A 3 6.81 2.05 -7.87
CA TYR A 3 5.67 1.36 -7.26
C TYR A 3 4.47 1.40 -8.21
N GLU A 4 3.67 0.36 -8.17
CA GLU A 4 2.45 0.31 -8.97
C GLU A 4 1.36 1.17 -8.33
N ALA A 5 0.45 1.70 -9.17
CA ALA A 5 -0.65 2.54 -8.66
C ALA A 5 -1.54 1.78 -7.68
N SER A 6 -1.75 0.49 -7.88
CA SER A 6 -2.52 -0.35 -6.95
C SER A 6 -1.83 -0.46 -5.60
N GLU A 7 -0.50 -0.57 -5.57
CA GLU A 7 0.26 -0.65 -4.32
C GLU A 7 0.18 0.65 -3.54
N ILE A 8 0.31 1.77 -4.25
CA ILE A 8 0.20 3.11 -3.66
C ILE A 8 -1.17 3.27 -3.00
N MET A 9 -2.22 2.96 -3.75
CA MET A 9 -3.57 3.16 -3.25
C MET A 9 -3.94 2.15 -2.16
N PHE A 10 -3.38 0.95 -2.20
CA PHE A 10 -3.54 -0.05 -1.15
C PHE A 10 -3.04 0.52 0.19
N ALA A 11 -1.82 1.03 0.21
CA ALA A 11 -1.23 1.62 1.42
C ALA A 11 -2.01 2.86 1.86
N ALA A 12 -2.40 3.71 0.91
CA ALA A 12 -3.19 4.90 1.19
C ALA A 12 -4.54 4.56 1.82
N ALA A 13 -5.20 3.51 1.31
CA ALA A 13 -6.48 3.09 1.84
C ALA A 13 -6.36 2.51 3.26
N LEU A 14 -5.29 1.77 3.54
CA LEU A 14 -5.06 1.27 4.90
C LEU A 14 -4.82 2.40 5.88
N LEU A 15 -4.12 3.45 5.46
CA LEU A 15 -3.84 4.61 6.30
C LEU A 15 -5.06 5.50 6.50
N CYS A 16 -5.73 5.86 5.39
CA CYS A 16 -6.77 6.89 5.38
C CYS A 16 -8.18 6.35 5.61
N LYS A 17 -8.38 5.03 5.51
CA LYS A 17 -9.67 4.37 5.80
C LYS A 17 -10.83 4.97 5.01
N PRO A 18 -10.79 4.96 3.67
CA PRO A 18 -11.82 5.62 2.86
C PRO A 18 -13.19 4.99 3.04
N LYS A 19 -14.21 5.83 2.97
CA LYS A 19 -15.61 5.39 2.92
C LYS A 19 -16.03 5.28 1.47
N ALA A 20 -17.16 4.60 1.22
CA ALA A 20 -17.68 4.41 -0.14
C ALA A 20 -17.76 5.72 -0.93
N ALA A 21 -18.15 6.81 -0.29
CA ALA A 21 -18.24 8.12 -0.94
C ALA A 21 -16.90 8.63 -1.46
N ASP A 22 -15.79 8.22 -0.87
CA ASP A 22 -14.45 8.69 -1.23
C ASP A 22 -13.97 8.12 -2.57
N TYR A 23 -14.59 7.07 -3.06
CA TYR A 23 -14.23 6.44 -4.33
C TYR A 23 -15.44 6.07 -5.18
N ALA A 24 -16.56 6.76 -4.95
CA ALA A 24 -17.81 6.52 -5.68
C ALA A 24 -17.72 6.94 -7.15
N ASP A 25 -16.92 7.96 -7.45
CA ASP A 25 -16.72 8.47 -8.79
C ASP A 25 -15.28 8.97 -8.97
N VAL A 26 -14.95 9.40 -10.19
CA VAL A 26 -13.60 9.84 -10.54
C VAL A 26 -13.17 11.06 -9.73
N ASP A 27 -14.04 12.01 -9.57
CA ASP A 27 -13.72 13.25 -8.85
C ASP A 27 -13.46 12.98 -7.37
N SER A 28 -14.29 12.14 -6.75
CA SER A 28 -14.11 11.75 -5.35
C SER A 28 -12.78 10.99 -5.17
N LEU A 29 -12.45 10.10 -6.10
CA LEU A 29 -11.21 9.36 -6.04
C LEU A 29 -10.00 10.29 -6.15
N LYS A 30 -10.05 11.30 -7.01
CA LYS A 30 -8.97 12.29 -7.13
C LYS A 30 -8.80 13.09 -5.85
N GLU A 31 -9.90 13.50 -5.22
CA GLU A 31 -9.85 14.18 -3.94
C GLU A 31 -9.25 13.30 -2.85
N PHE A 32 -9.62 12.03 -2.84
CA PHE A 32 -9.05 11.07 -1.92
C PHE A 32 -7.54 10.93 -2.12
N MET A 33 -7.07 10.92 -3.37
CA MET A 33 -5.65 10.85 -3.67
C MET A 33 -4.87 12.03 -3.10
N ILE A 34 -5.43 13.23 -3.20
CA ILE A 34 -4.80 14.45 -2.66
C ILE A 34 -4.69 14.34 -1.13
N LYS A 35 -5.75 13.92 -0.49
CA LYS A 35 -5.76 13.71 0.97
C LYS A 35 -4.75 12.64 1.38
N ALA A 36 -4.74 11.52 0.68
CA ALA A 36 -3.85 10.40 0.97
C ALA A 36 -2.38 10.78 0.84
N LYS A 37 -2.05 11.56 -0.19
CA LYS A 37 -0.71 12.08 -0.41
C LYS A 37 -0.21 12.83 0.83
N THR A 38 -1.03 13.76 1.33
CA THR A 38 -0.69 14.53 2.52
C THR A 38 -0.52 13.64 3.73
N GLU A 39 -1.43 12.68 3.94
CA GLU A 39 -1.39 11.80 5.10
C GLU A 39 -0.20 10.85 5.08
N ILE A 40 0.18 10.35 3.92
CA ILE A 40 1.36 9.47 3.81
C ILE A 40 2.62 10.22 4.23
N LEU A 41 2.77 11.47 3.80
CA LEU A 41 3.94 12.27 4.16
C LEU A 41 3.98 12.62 5.66
N LYS A 42 2.81 12.73 6.29
CA LYS A 42 2.71 13.03 7.73
C LYS A 42 2.90 11.80 8.62
N ASN A 43 2.83 10.60 8.07
CA ASN A 43 2.81 9.37 8.86
C ASN A 43 3.89 8.38 8.40
N PRO A 44 5.18 8.77 8.49
CA PRO A 44 6.27 7.92 7.99
C PRO A 44 6.44 6.61 8.76
N ARG A 45 5.83 6.48 9.94
CA ARG A 45 5.86 5.23 10.70
C ARG A 45 4.75 4.28 10.29
N LYS A 46 3.67 4.78 9.70
CA LYS A 46 2.52 3.97 9.31
C LYS A 46 2.60 3.51 7.86
N VAL A 47 3.35 4.22 7.02
CA VAL A 47 3.67 3.80 5.66
C VAL A 47 5.18 3.97 5.52
N GLN A 48 5.91 2.87 5.60
CA GLN A 48 7.37 2.88 5.65
C GLN A 48 7.99 2.46 4.32
N PHE A 49 9.10 3.12 4.00
CA PHE A 49 9.88 2.88 2.78
C PHE A 49 11.30 2.48 3.15
N GLY A 50 11.97 1.76 2.26
CA GLY A 50 13.33 1.29 2.51
C GLY A 50 14.38 2.38 2.49
N ASN A 51 14.22 3.40 1.65
CA ASN A 51 15.14 4.51 1.51
C ASN A 51 14.47 5.85 1.76
N LYS A 52 15.21 6.78 2.37
CA LYS A 52 14.78 8.17 2.48
C LYS A 52 14.70 8.78 1.07
N GLY A 53 13.64 9.52 0.81
CA GLY A 53 13.43 10.18 -0.47
C GLY A 53 12.59 9.36 -1.45
N ILE A 54 12.48 8.06 -1.27
CA ILE A 54 11.62 7.24 -2.12
C ILE A 54 10.15 7.63 -1.94
N GLU A 55 9.77 8.03 -0.73
CA GLU A 55 8.42 8.50 -0.45
C GLU A 55 8.03 9.70 -1.33
N GLN A 56 8.97 10.53 -1.70
CA GLN A 56 8.70 11.66 -2.60
C GLN A 56 8.30 11.16 -3.99
N GLY A 57 9.03 10.20 -4.53
CA GLY A 57 8.69 9.59 -5.81
C GLY A 57 7.38 8.82 -5.75
N PHE A 58 7.15 8.11 -4.65
CA PHE A 58 5.90 7.39 -4.41
C PHE A 58 4.71 8.35 -4.44
N VAL A 59 4.83 9.44 -3.70
CA VAL A 59 3.74 10.41 -3.56
C VAL A 59 3.52 11.19 -4.86
N SER A 60 4.57 11.47 -5.64
CA SER A 60 4.42 12.18 -6.90
C SER A 60 3.61 11.40 -7.93
N LEU A 61 3.59 10.06 -7.83
CA LEU A 61 2.73 9.26 -8.70
C LEU A 61 1.25 9.56 -8.51
N MET A 62 0.89 10.04 -7.32
CA MET A 62 -0.49 10.40 -7.01
C MET A 62 -0.90 11.74 -7.62
N ASP A 63 0.06 12.54 -8.08
CA ASP A 63 -0.21 13.79 -8.77
C ASP A 63 -0.49 13.58 -10.26
N GLU A 64 -0.14 12.40 -10.78
CA GLU A 64 -0.35 12.11 -12.18
C GLU A 64 -1.83 11.93 -12.48
N ASN A 65 -2.37 12.85 -13.25
CA ASN A 65 -3.78 12.88 -13.60
C ASN A 65 -4.06 11.93 -14.78
N LYS A 66 -3.70 10.66 -14.60
CA LYS A 66 -3.84 9.65 -15.64
C LYS A 66 -5.08 8.81 -15.39
N THR A 67 -6.06 8.94 -16.25
CA THR A 67 -7.33 8.22 -16.13
C THR A 67 -7.17 6.71 -16.29
N ASP A 68 -6.15 6.27 -17.02
CA ASP A 68 -5.87 4.84 -17.23
C ASP A 68 -5.46 4.10 -15.95
N LYS A 69 -5.00 4.83 -14.91
CA LYS A 69 -4.60 4.23 -13.64
C LYS A 69 -5.70 4.24 -12.58
N LEU A 70 -6.82 4.88 -12.85
CA LEU A 70 -7.90 5.01 -11.87
C LEU A 70 -8.49 3.64 -11.48
N ALA A 71 -8.63 2.74 -12.45
CA ALA A 71 -9.12 1.38 -12.18
C ALA A 71 -8.17 0.62 -11.25
N ASP A 72 -6.85 0.77 -11.46
CA ASP A 72 -5.84 0.13 -10.60
C ASP A 72 -5.91 0.70 -9.18
N MET A 73 -6.13 2.00 -9.06
CA MET A 73 -6.27 2.66 -7.76
C MET A 73 -7.50 2.17 -7.00
N ALA A 74 -8.63 2.05 -7.70
CA ALA A 74 -9.84 1.49 -7.12
C ALA A 74 -9.62 0.05 -6.67
N GLY A 75 -8.87 -0.73 -7.46
CA GLY A 75 -8.48 -2.09 -7.11
C GLY A 75 -7.66 -2.15 -5.83
N GLY A 76 -6.77 -1.17 -5.62
CA GLY A 76 -5.98 -1.06 -4.39
C GLY A 76 -6.87 -0.83 -3.17
N ILE A 77 -7.89 0.02 -3.29
CA ILE A 77 -8.84 0.26 -2.20
C ILE A 77 -9.61 -1.02 -1.87
N SER A 78 -10.08 -1.73 -2.88
CA SER A 78 -10.79 -3.00 -2.69
C SER A 78 -9.91 -4.05 -2.02
N ALA A 79 -8.64 -4.12 -2.42
CA ALA A 79 -7.68 -5.04 -1.82
C ALA A 79 -7.44 -4.70 -0.34
N ALA A 80 -7.38 -3.42 0.01
CA ALA A 80 -7.21 -3.01 1.41
C ALA A 80 -8.37 -3.48 2.28
N LYS A 81 -9.60 -3.39 1.77
CA LYS A 81 -10.78 -3.88 2.48
C LYS A 81 -10.75 -5.39 2.64
N ALA A 82 -10.35 -6.11 1.58
CA ALA A 82 -10.25 -7.57 1.63
C ALA A 82 -9.19 -8.02 2.64
N VAL A 83 -8.06 -7.31 2.71
CA VAL A 83 -6.98 -7.64 3.66
C VAL A 83 -7.45 -7.42 5.10
N ARG A 84 -8.18 -6.34 5.37
CA ARG A 84 -8.74 -6.12 6.72
C ARG A 84 -9.65 -7.27 7.15
N ARG A 85 -10.48 -7.74 6.23
CA ARG A 85 -11.35 -8.90 6.51
C ARG A 85 -10.53 -10.15 6.76
N TYR A 86 -9.51 -10.38 5.94
CA TYR A 86 -8.61 -11.52 6.10
C TYR A 86 -7.91 -11.50 7.46
N MET A 87 -7.45 -10.33 7.88
CA MET A 87 -6.79 -10.14 9.17
C MET A 87 -7.76 -10.19 10.36
N GLY A 88 -9.05 -10.15 10.10
CA GLY A 88 -10.07 -10.17 11.14
C GLY A 88 -10.15 -8.88 11.95
N ILE A 89 -9.82 -7.75 11.34
CA ILE A 89 -9.84 -6.43 12.00
C ILE A 89 -10.91 -5.55 11.41
N GLY A 90 -11.38 -4.58 12.22
CA GLY A 90 -12.37 -3.62 11.77
C GLY A 90 -11.78 -2.51 10.91
N ASP A 91 -12.66 -1.72 10.31
CA ASP A 91 -12.27 -0.64 9.39
C ASP A 91 -11.49 0.47 10.07
N GLN A 92 -11.60 0.61 11.38
CA GLN A 92 -10.95 1.69 12.13
C GLN A 92 -9.63 1.29 12.78
N LYS A 93 -9.26 0.02 12.74
CA LYS A 93 -8.01 -0.46 13.33
C LYS A 93 -6.82 0.12 12.59
N GLU A 94 -5.83 0.60 13.33
CA GLU A 94 -4.59 1.09 12.75
C GLU A 94 -3.80 -0.05 12.12
N VAL A 95 -3.27 0.19 10.92
CA VAL A 95 -2.44 -0.77 10.18
C VAL A 95 -1.19 -0.07 9.71
N THR A 96 -0.06 -0.73 9.88
CA THR A 96 1.23 -0.26 9.36
C THR A 96 1.54 -0.99 8.07
N SER A 97 1.88 -0.25 7.02
CA SER A 97 2.25 -0.78 5.71
C SER A 97 3.74 -0.57 5.48
N TYR A 98 4.39 -1.58 4.92
CA TYR A 98 5.81 -1.55 4.60
C TYR A 98 5.96 -1.76 3.11
N MET A 99 6.38 -0.70 2.41
CA MET A 99 6.53 -0.73 0.95
C MET A 99 7.85 -1.41 0.62
N THR A 100 7.78 -2.60 0.03
CA THR A 100 8.98 -3.41 -0.19
C THR A 100 9.86 -2.91 -1.34
N GLY A 101 9.30 -2.67 -2.52
CA GLY A 101 10.08 -2.16 -3.65
C GLY A 101 11.43 -2.87 -3.83
N ASN A 102 12.45 -2.13 -4.21
CA ASN A 102 13.82 -2.65 -4.36
C ASN A 102 14.52 -2.80 -3.01
N ILE A 103 14.23 -1.92 -2.07
CA ILE A 103 14.83 -1.91 -0.75
C ILE A 103 13.71 -2.00 0.28
N TRP A 104 13.75 -3.06 1.07
CA TRP A 104 12.73 -3.29 2.10
C TRP A 104 12.95 -2.41 3.31
N PRO A 105 11.89 -1.86 3.92
CA PRO A 105 12.00 -1.17 5.20
C PRO A 105 12.65 -2.06 6.26
N ARG A 106 13.42 -1.41 7.13
CA ARG A 106 14.27 -2.12 8.11
C ARG A 106 13.53 -3.13 8.97
N GLU A 107 12.35 -2.76 9.46
CA GLU A 107 11.56 -3.62 10.36
C GLU A 107 11.18 -4.96 9.73
N VAL A 108 11.04 -5.02 8.42
CA VAL A 108 10.55 -6.22 7.73
C VAL A 108 11.61 -6.92 6.89
N GLN A 109 12.86 -6.43 6.90
CA GLN A 109 13.93 -7.06 6.12
C GLN A 109 14.14 -8.53 6.47
N LYS A 110 13.92 -8.90 7.72
CA LYS A 110 14.04 -10.30 8.18
C LYS A 110 13.09 -11.25 7.47
N PHE A 111 12.00 -10.75 6.90
CA PHE A 111 11.03 -11.58 6.20
C PHE A 111 11.38 -11.80 4.72
N LYS A 112 12.35 -11.05 4.19
CA LYS A 112 12.78 -11.18 2.80
C LYS A 112 13.58 -12.44 2.56
N VAL A 113 14.29 -12.90 3.58
CA VAL A 113 15.23 -14.03 3.50
C VAL A 113 14.61 -15.24 4.19
N SER A 114 14.78 -16.44 3.59
CA SER A 114 14.32 -17.67 4.21
C SER A 114 15.18 -18.03 5.41
N ALA A 115 14.69 -18.99 6.23
CA ALA A 115 15.44 -19.53 7.36
C ALA A 115 16.78 -20.15 6.95
N PHE A 116 16.93 -20.52 5.67
CA PHE A 116 18.15 -21.11 5.13
C PHE A 116 19.03 -20.08 4.43
N GLY A 117 18.71 -18.80 4.52
CA GLY A 117 19.52 -17.74 3.93
C GLY A 117 19.28 -17.46 2.45
N PHE A 118 18.23 -18.02 1.85
CA PHE A 118 17.89 -17.74 0.46
C PHE A 118 17.32 -16.32 0.35
N GLU A 119 18.03 -15.46 -0.37
CA GLU A 119 17.57 -14.10 -0.63
C GLU A 119 16.34 -14.12 -1.54
N ASP A 120 15.54 -13.08 -1.45
CA ASP A 120 14.31 -12.92 -2.24
C ASP A 120 13.30 -14.06 -2.07
N TYR A 121 13.37 -14.74 -0.94
CA TYR A 121 12.42 -15.80 -0.59
C TYR A 121 10.99 -15.27 -0.56
N ASN A 122 10.80 -14.08 -0.02
CA ASN A 122 9.48 -13.45 0.09
C ASN A 122 9.36 -12.34 -0.97
N SER A 123 8.44 -12.50 -1.91
CA SER A 123 8.23 -11.57 -3.01
C SER A 123 7.00 -10.68 -2.80
N ALA A 124 6.58 -10.47 -1.55
CA ALA A 124 5.44 -9.62 -1.24
C ALA A 124 5.65 -8.19 -1.75
N ASP A 125 4.61 -7.61 -2.30
CA ASP A 125 4.62 -6.22 -2.77
C ASP A 125 4.52 -5.24 -1.61
N VAL A 126 3.76 -5.60 -0.58
CA VAL A 126 3.56 -4.80 0.63
C VAL A 126 3.50 -5.74 1.82
N MET A 127 4.16 -5.38 2.91
CA MET A 127 3.99 -6.09 4.18
C MET A 127 3.10 -5.24 5.07
N VAL A 128 2.22 -5.87 5.84
CA VAL A 128 1.30 -5.16 6.74
C VAL A 128 1.24 -5.82 8.10
N THR A 129 0.99 -5.01 9.12
CA THR A 129 0.74 -5.50 10.47
C THR A 129 -0.20 -4.56 11.21
N ALA A 130 -1.04 -5.12 12.08
CA ALA A 130 -1.90 -4.33 12.97
C ALA A 130 -1.39 -4.33 14.42
N ASP A 131 -0.56 -5.29 14.80
CA ASP A 131 -0.14 -5.48 16.18
C ASP A 131 1.38 -5.51 16.38
N LYS A 132 2.15 -5.38 15.31
CA LYS A 132 3.62 -5.49 15.33
C LYS A 132 4.13 -6.86 15.77
N LYS A 133 3.26 -7.85 15.76
CA LYS A 133 3.60 -9.24 16.11
C LYS A 133 3.36 -10.18 14.94
N THR A 134 2.22 -10.07 14.29
CA THR A 134 1.88 -10.86 13.11
C THR A 134 1.97 -9.98 11.87
N TYR A 135 2.76 -10.42 10.89
CA TYR A 135 2.98 -9.70 9.65
C TYR A 135 2.44 -10.51 8.47
N TYR A 136 1.83 -9.81 7.54
CA TYR A 136 1.22 -10.42 6.36
C TYR A 136 1.92 -9.89 5.12
N GLY A 137 2.33 -10.80 4.23
CA GLY A 137 2.86 -10.42 2.92
C GLY A 137 1.74 -10.38 1.91
N ILE A 138 1.57 -9.25 1.24
CA ILE A 138 0.48 -9.02 0.31
C ILE A 138 1.04 -8.87 -1.10
N SER A 139 0.52 -9.66 -2.03
CA SER A 139 0.83 -9.55 -3.45
C SER A 139 -0.40 -9.01 -4.17
N LEU A 140 -0.22 -7.92 -4.89
CA LEU A 140 -1.29 -7.25 -5.61
C LEU A 140 -1.18 -7.59 -7.09
N LYS A 141 -2.08 -8.45 -7.57
CA LYS A 141 -2.10 -8.89 -8.95
C LYS A 141 -3.14 -8.12 -9.74
N LYS A 142 -2.75 -7.60 -10.90
CA LYS A 142 -3.69 -7.02 -11.83
C LYS A 142 -4.44 -8.14 -12.55
N LYS A 143 -5.75 -7.97 -12.66
CA LYS A 143 -6.56 -8.90 -13.41
C LYS A 143 -6.27 -8.70 -14.90
N ARG A 144 -5.73 -9.72 -15.55
CA ARG A 144 -5.47 -9.65 -16.99
C ARG A 144 -6.77 -9.84 -17.75
N LYS A 145 -6.91 -9.07 -18.81
CA LYS A 145 -7.97 -9.32 -19.80
C LYS A 145 -7.59 -10.58 -20.57
N SER A 146 -8.45 -11.52 -20.53
CA SER A 146 -8.30 -12.73 -21.34
C SER A 146 -8.68 -12.45 -22.79
#